data_1a8eec4761594cc3baff2326f6643883
#
_entry.id   1a8eec4761594cc3baff2326f6643883
#
_cell.length_a   1.000
_cell.length_b   1.000
_cell.length_c   1.000
_cell.angle_alpha   90.00
_cell.angle_beta   90.00
_cell.angle_gamma   90.00
#
_symmetry.space_group_name_H-M   'P 1'
#
loop_
_entity.id
_entity.type
_entity.pdbx_description
1 polymer ?
#
loop_
_entity_poly.entity_id
_entity_poly.type
_entity_poly.pdbx_seq_one_letter_code
_entity_poly.pdbx_strand_id
1 'polypeptide(L)'
;MAMEAARFERTLRTESSEIFTVYGGARRLGRVDVHYGRFEVHGTLILDVELTDDELQQLIDQLDEELVQTHDPEREDFLVTVFKGEELGFYS
;
A
#
# COMPACT_ATOMS: atom_id res chain seq x y z
N MET A 1 -10.57 16.23 8.82
CA MET A 1 -9.31 16.85 8.43
C MET A 1 -8.58 15.92 7.45
N ALA A 2 -8.06 16.47 6.37
CA ALA A 2 -7.38 15.66 5.36
C ALA A 2 -6.05 15.12 5.93
N MET A 3 -5.76 13.87 5.61
CA MET A 3 -4.49 13.26 5.96
C MET A 3 -3.39 13.84 5.09
N GLU A 4 -2.21 14.04 5.65
CA GLU A 4 -1.03 14.41 4.87
C GLU A 4 -0.74 13.33 3.83
N ALA A 5 -0.32 13.73 2.63
CA ALA A 5 0.00 12.77 1.58
C ALA A 5 1.03 11.75 2.05
N ALA A 6 0.78 10.49 1.77
CA ALA A 6 1.66 9.41 2.17
C ALA A 6 2.88 9.32 1.26
N ARG A 7 3.97 8.81 1.81
CA ARG A 7 5.18 8.50 1.06
C ARG A 7 5.39 6.99 1.10
N PHE A 8 5.67 6.42 -0.07
CA PHE A 8 5.90 4.99 -0.21
C PHE A 8 7.36 4.73 -0.49
N GLU A 9 7.99 3.94 0.36
CA GLU A 9 9.39 3.60 0.22
C GLU A 9 9.53 2.11 -0.10
N ARG A 10 9.97 1.81 -1.31
CA ARG A 10 10.08 0.42 -1.76
C ARG A 10 11.20 -0.31 -1.04
N THR A 11 10.87 -1.47 -0.46
CA THR A 11 11.81 -2.31 0.27
C THR A 11 12.12 -3.61 -0.46
N LEU A 12 11.25 -4.04 -1.37
CA LEU A 12 11.45 -5.26 -2.14
C LEU A 12 10.73 -5.16 -3.48
N ARG A 13 11.33 -5.76 -4.49
CA ARG A 13 10.70 -5.92 -5.80
C ARG A 13 11.03 -7.29 -6.37
N THR A 14 10.00 -7.96 -6.90
CA THR A 14 10.13 -9.17 -7.71
C THR A 14 9.53 -8.90 -9.08
N GLU A 15 9.47 -9.89 -9.96
CA GLU A 15 8.84 -9.73 -11.27
C GLU A 15 7.36 -9.35 -11.18
N SER A 16 6.67 -9.87 -10.16
CA SER A 16 5.22 -9.73 -10.06
C SER A 16 4.76 -9.06 -8.77
N SER A 17 5.67 -8.58 -7.95
CA SER A 17 5.27 -7.96 -6.68
C SER A 17 6.25 -6.90 -6.21
N GLU A 18 5.75 -6.02 -5.35
CA GLU A 18 6.55 -4.99 -4.68
C GLU A 18 6.07 -4.83 -3.26
N ILE A 19 6.99 -4.52 -2.37
CA ILE A 19 6.67 -4.22 -0.97
C ILE A 19 7.14 -2.80 -0.66
N PHE A 20 6.27 -2.02 -0.05
CA PHE A 20 6.56 -0.65 0.33
C PHE A 20 6.30 -0.43 1.82
N THR A 21 7.15 0.36 2.47
CA THR A 21 6.82 0.93 3.76
C THR A 21 6.07 2.24 3.52
N VAL A 22 5.03 2.48 4.29
CA VAL A 22 4.14 3.63 4.12
C VAL A 22 4.38 4.61 5.25
N TYR A 23 4.66 5.86 4.90
CA TYR A 23 4.89 6.94 5.86
C TYR A 23 3.90 8.07 5.68
N GLY A 24 3.46 8.66 6.77
CA GLY A 24 2.73 9.93 6.79
C GLY A 24 3.61 10.95 7.49
N GLY A 25 4.24 11.84 6.75
CA GLY A 25 5.29 12.68 7.30
C GLY A 25 6.46 11.83 7.77
N ALA A 26 6.89 12.01 9.01
CA ALA A 26 7.97 11.21 9.61
C ALA A 26 7.46 9.94 10.28
N ARG A 27 6.14 9.76 10.35
CA ARG A 27 5.52 8.64 11.06
C ARG A 27 5.30 7.45 10.13
N ARG A 28 5.75 6.27 10.54
CA ARG A 28 5.43 5.05 9.83
C ARG A 28 3.93 4.72 10.04
N LEU A 29 3.21 4.52 8.94
CA LEU A 29 1.80 4.14 8.99
C LEU A 29 1.60 2.64 8.84
N GLY A 30 2.49 1.97 8.11
CA GLY A 30 2.36 0.55 7.89
C GLY A 30 3.17 0.08 6.68
N ARG A 31 2.69 -1.00 6.09
CA ARG A 31 3.33 -1.65 4.97
C ARG A 31 2.27 -2.04 3.95
N VAL A 32 2.63 -1.99 2.68
CA VAL A 32 1.77 -2.49 1.61
C VAL A 32 2.54 -3.44 0.72
N ASP A 33 1.96 -4.59 0.46
CA ASP A 33 2.44 -5.58 -0.50
C ASP A 33 1.54 -5.47 -1.72
N VAL A 34 2.13 -5.24 -2.89
CA VAL A 34 1.38 -5.14 -4.14
C VAL A 34 1.77 -6.30 -5.03
N HIS A 35 0.79 -7.08 -5.44
CA HIS A 35 1.01 -8.23 -6.32
C HIS A 35 0.29 -8.00 -7.65
N TYR A 36 1.05 -8.04 -8.72
CA TYR A 36 0.54 -7.79 -10.06
C TYR A 36 0.12 -9.11 -10.70
N GLY A 37 -1.19 -9.35 -10.71
CA GLY A 37 -1.76 -10.50 -11.38
C GLY A 37 -1.94 -10.25 -12.87
N ARG A 38 -2.46 -11.21 -13.58
CA ARG A 38 -2.64 -11.13 -15.04
C ARG A 38 -3.66 -10.07 -15.46
N PHE A 39 -4.77 -9.98 -14.73
CA PHE A 39 -5.86 -9.05 -15.04
C PHE A 39 -6.14 -8.07 -13.94
N GLU A 40 -5.67 -8.35 -12.75
CA GLU A 40 -5.97 -7.54 -11.58
C GLU A 40 -4.73 -7.38 -10.70
N VAL A 41 -4.74 -6.34 -9.88
CA VAL A 41 -3.67 -6.08 -8.94
C VAL A 41 -4.23 -6.26 -7.53
N HIS A 42 -3.53 -7.03 -6.70
CA HIS A 42 -3.90 -7.26 -5.31
C HIS A 42 -2.96 -6.50 -4.39
N GLY A 43 -3.53 -5.71 -3.49
CA GLY A 43 -2.77 -5.04 -2.44
C GLY A 43 -3.13 -5.60 -1.09
N THR A 44 -2.15 -5.76 -0.23
CA THR A 44 -2.34 -6.10 1.18
C THR A 44 -1.73 -4.97 1.99
N LEU A 45 -2.58 -4.19 2.64
CA LEU A 45 -2.17 -3.05 3.45
C LEU A 45 -2.26 -3.44 4.92
N ILE A 46 -1.13 -3.38 5.61
CA ILE A 46 -1.06 -3.69 7.03
C ILE A 46 -0.73 -2.39 7.76
N LEU A 47 -1.66 -1.91 8.57
CA LEU A 47 -1.53 -0.64 9.29
C LEU A 47 -0.99 -0.84 10.70
N ASP A 48 -0.02 -0.02 11.07
CA ASP A 48 0.52 0.03 12.44
C ASP A 48 -0.32 0.97 13.33
N VAL A 49 -1.17 1.79 12.70
CA VAL A 49 -1.87 2.89 13.37
C VAL A 49 -3.35 2.86 13.04
N GLU A 50 -4.14 3.57 13.86
CA GLU A 50 -5.56 3.77 13.55
C GLU A 50 -5.71 4.86 12.50
N LEU A 51 -6.50 4.59 11.48
CA LEU A 51 -6.91 5.59 10.50
C LEU A 51 -8.43 5.65 10.46
N THR A 52 -8.97 6.82 10.22
CA THR A 52 -10.41 6.96 9.97
C THR A 52 -10.73 6.37 8.60
N ASP A 53 -12.00 6.11 8.32
CA ASP A 53 -12.43 5.59 7.02
C ASP A 53 -12.02 6.55 5.89
N ASP A 54 -12.13 7.86 6.10
CA ASP A 54 -11.73 8.85 5.12
C ASP A 54 -10.23 8.85 4.87
N GLU A 55 -9.44 8.75 5.93
CA GLU A 55 -7.98 8.66 5.81
C GLU A 55 -7.56 7.40 5.09
N LEU A 56 -8.20 6.29 5.40
CA LEU A 56 -7.92 5.02 4.75
C LEU A 56 -8.27 5.09 3.26
N GLN A 57 -9.40 5.68 2.92
CA GLN A 57 -9.80 5.84 1.52
C GLN A 57 -8.82 6.71 0.75
N GLN A 58 -8.34 7.80 1.36
CA GLN A 58 -7.33 8.66 0.75
C GLN A 58 -6.03 7.89 0.50
N LEU A 59 -5.62 7.06 1.45
CA LEU A 59 -4.41 6.25 1.31
C LEU A 59 -4.55 5.24 0.18
N ILE A 60 -5.69 4.56 0.10
CA ILE A 60 -5.96 3.58 -0.97
C ILE A 60 -5.98 4.25 -2.33
N ASP A 61 -6.62 5.41 -2.44
CA ASP A 61 -6.65 6.17 -3.69
C ASP A 61 -5.26 6.60 -4.13
N GLN A 62 -4.43 7.01 -3.18
CA GLN A 62 -3.05 7.39 -3.47
C GLN A 62 -2.20 6.20 -3.88
N LEU A 63 -2.39 5.04 -3.24
CA LEU A 63 -1.74 3.78 -3.65
C LEU A 63 -2.07 3.45 -5.10
N ASP A 64 -3.35 3.50 -5.44
CA ASP A 64 -3.80 3.20 -6.78
C ASP A 64 -3.15 4.15 -7.81
N GLU A 65 -3.16 5.43 -7.53
CA GLU A 65 -2.66 6.46 -8.43
C GLU A 65 -1.14 6.38 -8.62
N GLU A 66 -0.41 6.27 -7.54
CA GLU A 66 1.06 6.34 -7.59
C GLU A 66 1.75 5.03 -7.91
N LEU A 67 1.21 3.92 -7.45
CA LEU A 67 1.88 2.63 -7.59
C LEU A 67 1.25 1.77 -8.66
N VAL A 68 -0.06 1.62 -8.64
CA VAL A 68 -0.75 0.66 -9.49
C VAL A 68 -0.93 1.20 -10.90
N GLN A 69 -1.47 2.38 -11.06
CA GLN A 69 -1.71 2.96 -12.39
C GLN A 69 -0.40 3.27 -13.12
N THR A 70 0.63 3.67 -12.39
CA THR A 70 1.94 3.95 -12.99
C THR A 70 2.59 2.68 -13.49
N HIS A 71 2.42 1.56 -12.78
CA HIS A 71 3.00 0.29 -13.17
C HIS A 71 2.17 -0.42 -14.24
N ASP A 72 0.86 -0.45 -14.07
CA ASP A 72 -0.05 -1.17 -14.95
C ASP A 72 -1.31 -0.34 -15.23
N PRO A 73 -1.22 0.60 -16.20
CA PRO A 73 -2.35 1.47 -16.50
C PRO A 73 -3.53 0.75 -17.17
N GLU A 74 -3.32 -0.46 -17.65
CA GLU A 74 -4.35 -1.24 -18.35
C GLU A 74 -5.02 -2.29 -17.46
N ARG A 75 -4.67 -2.32 -16.18
CA ARG A 75 -5.28 -3.26 -15.26
C ARG A 75 -6.79 -3.08 -15.18
N GLU A 76 -7.51 -4.17 -14.96
CA GLU A 76 -8.98 -4.10 -14.84
C GLU A 76 -9.43 -3.73 -13.43
N ASP A 77 -8.78 -4.28 -12.40
CA ASP A 77 -9.17 -4.07 -11.00
C ASP A 77 -7.96 -3.92 -10.09
N PHE A 78 -8.15 -3.12 -9.05
CA PHE A 78 -7.24 -3.05 -7.91
C PHE A 78 -8.00 -3.45 -6.64
N LEU A 79 -7.68 -4.62 -6.10
CA LEU A 79 -8.33 -5.19 -4.93
C LEU A 79 -7.40 -5.04 -3.73
N VAL A 80 -7.90 -4.42 -2.66
CA VAL A 80 -7.10 -4.16 -1.46
C VAL A 80 -7.72 -4.83 -0.26
N THR A 81 -6.90 -5.63 0.46
CA THR A 81 -7.26 -6.15 1.77
C THR A 81 -6.50 -5.36 2.81
N VAL A 82 -7.19 -4.90 3.84
CA VAL A 82 -6.61 -4.07 4.88
C VAL A 82 -6.60 -4.82 6.20
N PHE A 83 -5.45 -4.87 6.83
CA PHE A 83 -5.28 -5.44 8.17
C PHE A 83 -4.73 -4.37 9.09
N LYS A 84 -5.04 -4.47 10.36
CA LYS A 84 -4.35 -3.71 11.38
C LYS A 84 -3.45 -4.67 12.15
N GLY A 85 -2.17 -4.33 12.26
CA GLY A 85 -1.21 -5.19 12.91
C GLY A 85 0.14 -4.53 13.01
N GLU A 86 1.13 -5.29 13.47
CA GLU A 86 2.47 -4.81 13.67
C GLU A 86 3.46 -5.85 13.17
N GLU A 87 4.42 -5.42 12.37
CA GLU A 87 5.50 -6.30 11.94
C GLU A 87 6.48 -6.48 13.08
N LEU A 88 6.67 -7.71 13.53
CA LEU A 88 7.61 -8.02 14.61
C LEU A 88 9.05 -8.13 14.12
N GLY A 89 9.24 -8.38 12.84
CA GLY A 89 10.55 -8.50 12.23
C GLY A 89 10.49 -9.39 11.00
N PHE A 90 11.64 -9.54 10.38
CA PHE A 90 11.81 -10.46 9.25
C PHE A 90 12.64 -11.65 9.69
N TYR A 91 12.12 -12.86 9.50
CA TYR A 91 12.75 -14.09 9.93
C TYR A 91 12.88 -15.05 8.74
N SER A 92 13.99 -15.73 8.67
CA SER A 92 14.23 -16.73 7.62
C SER A 92 14.51 -18.10 8.20
#